data_6bf3ad51e98af9b565bc50bb75ccc7d8
#
_entry.id   6bf3ad51e98af9b565bc50bb75ccc7d8
#
_cell.length_a   1.000
_cell.length_b   1.000
_cell.length_c   1.000
_cell.angle_alpha   90.00
_cell.angle_beta   90.00
_cell.angle_gamma   90.00
#
_symmetry.space_group_name_H-M   'P 1'
#
loop_
_entity.id
_entity.type
_entity.pdbx_description
1 polymer ?
#
loop_
_entity_poly.entity_id
_entity_poly.type
_entity_poly.pdbx_seq_one_letter_code
_entity_poly.pdbx_strand_id
1 'polypeptide(L)'
;FTALTLDTSKNATFEGDVIVKTALLSNQENTDVDTGTETIAEVAIATYTAAFFDFVVKKTTNVRSGTVYACHDGTNVQFTETSTQDLGDTSDVVLSVDISGGQMRLRATVASDDWSIKSLIRGI
;
A
#
# COMPACT_ATOMS: atom_id res chain seq x y z
N PHE A 1 -21.28 -0.14 -17.12
CA PHE A 1 -20.46 -0.48 -15.94
C PHE A 1 -20.69 0.56 -14.83
N THR A 2 -20.36 0.22 -13.59
CA THR A 2 -20.53 1.10 -12.45
C THR A 2 -19.17 1.57 -11.95
N ALA A 3 -18.88 2.87 -12.09
CA ALA A 3 -17.64 3.48 -11.61
C ALA A 3 -17.84 4.20 -10.28
N LEU A 4 -19.05 4.67 -10.01
CA LEU A 4 -19.39 5.46 -8.83
C LEU A 4 -20.80 5.07 -8.36
N THR A 5 -20.92 4.79 -7.07
CA THR A 5 -22.21 4.54 -6.41
C THR A 5 -22.45 5.58 -5.34
N LEU A 6 -23.66 6.16 -5.34
CA LEU A 6 -24.15 7.05 -4.28
C LEU A 6 -25.22 6.31 -3.49
N ASP A 7 -25.09 6.28 -2.17
CA ASP A 7 -26.07 5.62 -1.29
C ASP A 7 -27.00 6.60 -0.61
N THR A 8 -28.00 6.07 0.13
CA THR A 8 -28.99 6.89 0.83
C THR A 8 -28.39 7.64 2.04
N SER A 9 -27.22 7.24 2.51
CA SER A 9 -26.47 7.93 3.56
C SER A 9 -25.56 9.04 3.01
N LYS A 10 -25.66 9.32 1.70
CA LYS A 10 -24.88 10.36 0.99
C LYS A 10 -23.40 10.02 0.84
N ASN A 11 -23.05 8.74 0.90
CA ASN A 11 -21.70 8.28 0.61
C ASN A 11 -21.52 8.04 -0.89
N ALA A 12 -20.32 8.34 -1.37
CA ALA A 12 -19.88 8.01 -2.72
C ALA A 12 -18.86 6.88 -2.66
N THR A 13 -19.12 5.80 -3.42
CA THR A 13 -18.19 4.68 -3.55
C THR A 13 -17.61 4.66 -4.96
N PHE A 14 -16.29 4.74 -5.06
CA PHE A 14 -15.56 4.65 -6.32
C PHE A 14 -15.06 3.21 -6.48
N GLU A 15 -15.38 2.58 -7.60
CA GLU A 15 -14.99 1.19 -7.88
C GLU A 15 -13.55 1.07 -8.40
N GLY A 16 -12.91 2.18 -8.73
CA GLY A 16 -11.53 2.24 -9.18
C GLY A 16 -10.77 3.36 -8.49
N ASP A 17 -9.64 3.71 -9.07
CA ASP A 17 -8.81 4.79 -8.58
C ASP A 17 -9.48 6.15 -8.77
N VAL A 18 -9.12 7.11 -7.92
CA VAL A 18 -9.50 8.52 -8.09
C VAL A 18 -8.28 9.28 -8.58
N ILE A 19 -8.43 9.92 -9.73
CA ILE A 19 -7.37 10.76 -10.30
C ILE A 19 -7.78 12.23 -10.09
N VAL A 20 -6.95 12.97 -9.38
CA VAL A 20 -7.13 14.41 -9.16
C VAL A 20 -6.08 15.13 -9.99
N LYS A 21 -6.44 15.51 -11.21
CA LYS A 21 -5.53 16.00 -12.26
C LYS A 21 -4.44 14.96 -12.55
N THR A 22 -3.25 15.10 -12.01
CA THR A 22 -2.13 14.19 -12.21
C THR A 22 -1.82 13.33 -11.00
N ALA A 23 -2.54 13.52 -9.90
CA ALA A 23 -2.34 12.79 -8.66
C ALA A 23 -3.30 11.60 -8.54
N LEU A 24 -2.85 10.57 -7.86
CA LEU A 24 -3.57 9.32 -7.67
C LEU A 24 -4.01 9.14 -6.23
N LEU A 25 -5.25 8.64 -6.07
CA LEU A 25 -5.71 8.04 -4.82
C LEU A 25 -6.21 6.63 -5.14
N SER A 26 -5.59 5.60 -4.55
CA SER A 26 -5.83 4.20 -4.89
C SER A 26 -5.86 3.32 -3.65
N ASN A 27 -6.79 2.37 -3.61
CA ASN A 27 -6.78 1.31 -2.60
C ASN A 27 -6.19 0.05 -3.24
N GLN A 28 -5.12 -0.48 -2.64
CA GLN A 28 -4.53 -1.75 -3.04
C GLN A 28 -4.18 -2.56 -1.81
N GLU A 29 -4.44 -3.86 -1.87
CA GLU A 29 -4.29 -4.70 -0.69
C GLU A 29 -3.96 -6.15 -1.06
N ASN A 30 -3.33 -6.87 -0.12
CA ASN A 30 -3.17 -8.30 -0.14
C ASN A 30 -3.56 -8.81 1.25
N THR A 31 -4.69 -9.50 1.33
CA THR A 31 -5.26 -9.93 2.61
C THR A 31 -4.84 -11.34 3.01
N ASP A 32 -3.96 -11.98 2.25
CA ASP A 32 -3.41 -13.30 2.55
C ASP A 32 -1.93 -13.34 2.14
N VAL A 33 -1.09 -12.71 2.95
CA VAL A 33 0.36 -12.67 2.74
C VAL A 33 0.99 -13.79 3.53
N ASP A 34 1.59 -14.74 2.81
CA ASP A 34 2.23 -15.92 3.38
C ASP A 34 3.75 -15.78 3.37
N THR A 35 4.43 -16.64 4.12
CA THR A 35 5.89 -16.64 4.29
C THR A 35 6.63 -16.43 2.98
N GLY A 36 7.54 -15.46 2.98
CA GLY A 36 8.27 -15.03 1.80
C GLY A 36 8.07 -13.54 1.53
N THR A 37 8.26 -13.12 0.28
CA THR A 37 8.10 -11.72 -0.13
C THR A 37 7.00 -11.63 -1.18
N GLU A 38 6.00 -10.76 -0.90
CA GLU A 38 4.88 -10.54 -1.81
C GLU A 38 4.67 -9.04 -2.05
N THR A 39 4.13 -8.69 -3.22
CA THR A 39 3.75 -7.32 -3.54
C THR A 39 2.38 -7.02 -2.95
N ILE A 40 2.29 -5.87 -2.26
CA ILE A 40 1.05 -5.39 -1.65
C ILE A 40 0.38 -4.37 -2.57
N ALA A 41 1.17 -3.47 -3.14
CA ALA A 41 0.67 -2.33 -3.91
C ALA A 41 1.74 -1.83 -4.85
N GLU A 42 1.32 -1.12 -5.91
CA GLU A 42 2.27 -0.57 -6.88
C GLU A 42 1.72 0.67 -7.58
N VAL A 43 2.62 1.54 -8.01
CA VAL A 43 2.33 2.69 -8.86
C VAL A 43 3.29 2.75 -10.03
N ALA A 44 2.81 3.23 -11.19
CA ALA A 44 3.63 3.34 -12.39
C ALA A 44 4.71 4.42 -12.23
N ILE A 45 5.98 4.07 -12.42
CA ILE A 45 7.08 5.03 -12.34
C ILE A 45 7.09 6.02 -13.50
N ALA A 46 6.46 5.68 -14.63
CA ALA A 46 6.32 6.59 -15.77
C ALA A 46 5.38 7.77 -15.46
N THR A 47 4.50 7.64 -14.48
CA THR A 47 3.47 8.63 -14.18
C THR A 47 3.73 9.32 -12.83
N TYR A 48 4.16 8.56 -11.82
CA TYR A 48 4.32 9.06 -10.46
C TYR A 48 5.77 9.00 -10.02
N THR A 49 6.26 10.06 -9.41
CA THR A 49 7.62 10.16 -8.87
C THR A 49 7.68 9.75 -7.41
N ALA A 50 6.60 10.00 -6.68
CA ALA A 50 6.52 9.68 -5.25
C ALA A 50 5.21 8.96 -4.94
N ALA A 51 5.24 8.13 -3.91
CA ALA A 51 4.06 7.47 -3.39
C ALA A 51 4.08 7.42 -1.86
N PHE A 52 2.90 7.58 -1.28
CA PHE A 52 2.65 7.49 0.15
C PHE A 52 1.67 6.34 0.35
N PHE A 53 2.16 5.23 0.90
CA PHE A 53 1.36 4.05 1.16
C PHE A 53 0.91 4.09 2.61
N ASP A 54 -0.30 4.59 2.86
CA ASP A 54 -0.91 4.52 4.18
C ASP A 54 -1.39 3.09 4.38
N PHE A 55 -0.86 2.39 5.39
CA PHE A 55 -1.04 0.95 5.51
C PHE A 55 -1.56 0.51 6.88
N VAL A 56 -2.14 -0.67 6.90
CA VAL A 56 -2.37 -1.46 8.11
C VAL A 56 -1.90 -2.89 7.88
N VAL A 57 -1.10 -3.39 8.81
CA VAL A 57 -0.66 -4.79 8.89
C VAL A 57 -1.43 -5.44 10.03
N LYS A 58 -2.08 -6.56 9.75
CA LYS A 58 -2.91 -7.23 10.76
C LYS A 58 -2.88 -8.75 10.62
N LYS A 59 -2.75 -9.41 11.76
CA LYS A 59 -3.01 -10.84 11.90
C LYS A 59 -3.61 -11.07 13.28
N THR A 60 -4.90 -11.45 13.33
CA THR A 60 -5.69 -11.56 14.56
C THR A 60 -5.64 -10.26 15.39
N THR A 61 -4.99 -10.25 16.54
CA THR A 61 -4.83 -9.08 17.40
C THR A 61 -3.46 -8.42 17.28
N ASN A 62 -2.61 -8.88 16.35
CA ASN A 62 -1.31 -8.28 16.06
C ASN A 62 -1.50 -7.21 14.97
N VAL A 63 -1.28 -5.95 15.30
CA VAL A 63 -1.61 -4.82 14.41
C VAL A 63 -0.53 -3.75 14.47
N ARG A 64 -0.14 -3.25 13.30
CA ARG A 64 0.68 -2.06 13.12
C ARG A 64 0.11 -1.24 11.96
N SER A 65 0.11 0.07 12.11
CA SER A 65 -0.35 0.98 11.07
C SER A 65 0.62 2.14 10.89
N GLY A 66 0.68 2.67 9.69
CA GLY A 66 1.57 3.80 9.42
C GLY A 66 1.55 4.21 7.95
N THR A 67 2.63 4.87 7.56
CA THR A 67 2.87 5.27 6.17
C THR A 67 4.27 4.84 5.76
N VAL A 68 4.36 4.15 4.63
CA VAL A 68 5.62 3.99 3.90
C VAL A 68 5.60 5.02 2.78
N TYR A 69 6.59 5.91 2.76
CA TYR A 69 6.68 6.90 1.70
C TYR A 69 7.99 6.74 0.94
N ALA A 70 7.89 6.91 -0.37
CA ALA A 70 8.96 6.58 -1.30
C ALA A 70 9.01 7.55 -2.46
N CYS A 71 10.19 7.73 -3.02
CA CYS A 71 10.39 8.43 -4.28
C CYS A 71 11.45 7.71 -5.11
N HIS A 72 11.46 7.97 -6.41
CA HIS A 72 12.42 7.38 -7.33
C HIS A 72 12.96 8.41 -8.32
N ASP A 73 14.09 8.07 -8.95
CA ASP A 73 14.72 8.87 -10.02
C ASP A 73 14.65 8.18 -11.39
N GLY A 74 13.80 7.15 -11.52
CA GLY A 74 13.68 6.31 -12.71
C GLY A 74 14.45 5.00 -12.61
N THR A 75 15.44 4.92 -11.74
CA THR A 75 16.30 3.74 -11.55
C THR A 75 16.41 3.35 -10.09
N ASN A 76 16.61 4.32 -9.21
CA ASN A 76 16.83 4.12 -7.79
C ASN A 76 15.59 4.56 -7.00
N VAL A 77 15.33 3.89 -5.89
CA VAL A 77 14.24 4.22 -4.98
C VAL A 77 14.79 4.43 -3.57
N GLN A 78 14.23 5.40 -2.85
CA GLN A 78 14.43 5.59 -1.42
C GLN A 78 13.07 5.55 -0.74
N PHE A 79 13.02 4.99 0.45
CA PHE A 79 11.77 4.88 1.21
C PHE A 79 12.03 4.93 2.71
N THR A 80 10.98 5.29 3.44
CA THR A 80 10.96 5.31 4.91
C THR A 80 9.62 4.82 5.39
N GLU A 81 9.60 4.04 6.46
CA GLU A 81 8.39 3.67 7.19
C GLU A 81 8.29 4.50 8.46
N THR A 82 7.13 5.11 8.68
CA THR A 82 6.75 5.73 9.96
C THR A 82 5.49 5.01 10.45
N SER A 83 5.57 4.37 11.61
CA SER A 83 4.50 3.51 12.08
C SER A 83 4.26 3.61 13.58
N THR A 84 3.10 3.09 13.99
CA THR A 84 2.75 2.97 15.41
C THR A 84 3.61 1.92 16.10
N GLN A 85 3.57 1.93 17.43
CA GLN A 85 3.98 0.77 18.21
C GLN A 85 3.06 -0.40 17.87
N ASP A 86 3.57 -1.62 17.99
CA ASP A 86 2.75 -2.81 17.79
C ASP A 86 1.69 -2.97 18.87
N LEU A 87 0.49 -3.33 18.46
CA LEU A 87 -0.41 -4.08 19.30
C LEU A 87 -0.10 -5.54 19.03
N GLY A 88 0.24 -6.30 20.08
CA GLY A 88 0.78 -7.64 19.91
C GLY A 88 2.19 -7.60 19.32
N ASP A 89 2.43 -8.40 18.30
CA ASP A 89 3.75 -8.54 17.67
C ASP A 89 3.61 -8.62 16.15
N THR A 90 4.10 -7.61 15.43
CA THR A 90 4.15 -7.60 13.96
C THR A 90 5.59 -7.67 13.43
N SER A 91 6.55 -8.09 14.26
CA SER A 91 7.97 -8.14 13.87
C SER A 91 8.25 -9.10 12.71
N ASP A 92 7.36 -10.07 12.46
CA ASP A 92 7.46 -10.96 11.30
C ASP A 92 7.26 -10.24 9.97
N VAL A 93 6.71 -9.04 9.96
CA VAL A 93 6.41 -8.28 8.73
C VAL A 93 7.38 -7.14 8.56
N VAL A 94 8.17 -7.20 7.50
CA VAL A 94 9.10 -6.14 7.09
C VAL A 94 8.63 -5.57 5.75
N LEU A 95 8.33 -4.26 5.73
CA LEU A 95 7.91 -3.57 4.52
C LEU A 95 9.12 -2.95 3.81
N SER A 96 9.08 -2.98 2.50
CA SER A 96 10.12 -2.40 1.64
C SER A 96 9.51 -1.87 0.35
N VAL A 97 10.28 -1.05 -0.37
CA VAL A 97 9.86 -0.54 -1.69
C VAL A 97 10.99 -0.83 -2.68
N ASP A 98 10.61 -1.34 -3.84
CA ASP A 98 11.53 -1.55 -4.97
C ASP A 98 10.91 -1.07 -6.28
N ILE A 99 11.71 -1.10 -7.34
CA ILE A 99 11.25 -0.85 -8.70
C ILE A 99 11.39 -2.15 -9.49
N SER A 100 10.31 -2.58 -10.13
CA SER A 100 10.31 -3.75 -10.99
C SER A 100 9.19 -3.64 -12.03
N GLY A 101 9.50 -3.98 -13.29
CA GLY A 101 8.51 -4.00 -14.36
C GLY A 101 7.84 -2.65 -14.61
N GLY A 102 8.55 -1.53 -14.41
CA GLY A 102 8.00 -0.20 -14.58
C GLY A 102 7.12 0.26 -13.41
N GLN A 103 7.17 -0.43 -12.27
CA GLN A 103 6.35 -0.14 -11.10
C GLN A 103 7.24 0.11 -9.88
N MET A 104 6.87 1.10 -9.07
CA MET A 104 7.38 1.27 -7.71
C MET A 104 6.44 0.50 -6.78
N ARG A 105 6.97 -0.54 -6.12
CA ARG A 105 6.16 -1.54 -5.41
C ARG A 105 6.37 -1.47 -3.91
N LEU A 106 5.27 -1.47 -3.17
CA LEU A 106 5.30 -1.79 -1.73
C LEU A 106 5.31 -3.30 -1.60
N ARG A 107 6.37 -3.83 -0.98
CA ARG A 107 6.58 -5.26 -0.76
C ARG A 107 6.56 -5.57 0.73
N ALA A 108 6.08 -6.76 1.07
CA ALA A 108 6.17 -7.28 2.42
C ALA A 108 6.95 -8.58 2.41
N THR A 109 7.96 -8.67 3.28
CA THR A 109 8.67 -9.92 3.58
C THR A 109 8.21 -10.39 4.94
N VAL A 110 7.59 -11.56 4.99
CA VAL A 110 6.97 -12.09 6.20
C VAL A 110 7.56 -13.44 6.59
N ALA A 111 7.73 -13.66 7.88
CA ALA A 111 8.30 -14.89 8.44
C ALA A 111 7.24 -15.89 8.89
N SER A 112 5.96 -15.55 8.77
CA SER A 112 4.82 -16.42 9.09
C SER A 112 3.66 -16.14 8.14
N ASP A 113 2.69 -17.07 8.11
CA ASP A 113 1.57 -17.00 7.17
C ASP A 113 0.40 -16.14 7.71
N ASP A 114 -0.56 -15.87 6.81
CA ASP A 114 -1.90 -15.32 7.12
C ASP A 114 -1.89 -13.85 7.57
N TRP A 115 -1.01 -13.04 7.04
CA TRP A 115 -1.04 -11.60 7.25
C TRP A 115 -1.98 -10.90 6.27
N SER A 116 -2.72 -9.94 6.76
CA SER A 116 -3.53 -9.03 5.92
C SER A 116 -2.86 -7.67 5.90
N ILE A 117 -2.56 -7.17 4.71
CA ILE A 117 -1.94 -5.86 4.54
C ILE A 117 -2.78 -5.07 3.54
N LYS A 118 -3.35 -3.96 4.01
CA LYS A 118 -4.17 -3.06 3.20
C LYS A 118 -3.50 -1.72 3.11
N SER A 119 -3.66 -1.05 1.98
CA SER A 119 -3.10 0.28 1.79
C SER A 119 -4.02 1.22 1.05
N LEU A 120 -3.92 2.50 1.39
CA LEU A 120 -4.43 3.61 0.60
C LEU A 120 -3.23 4.39 0.10
N ILE A 121 -3.13 4.56 -1.21
CA ILE A 121 -1.96 5.12 -1.86
C ILE A 121 -2.27 6.53 -2.35
N ARG A 122 -1.36 7.46 -2.07
CA ARG A 122 -1.33 8.79 -2.67
C ARG A 122 -0.13 8.84 -3.60
N GLY A 123 -0.36 9.00 -4.91
CA GLY A 123 0.70 9.08 -5.93
C GLY A 123 0.84 10.49 -6.48
N ILE A 124 2.06 10.96 -6.60
CA ILE A 124 2.36 12.32 -7.06
C ILE A 124 3.44 12.29 -8.14
#